data_cf46d243bb72f6182cd846b58b453df0
#
_entry.id   cf46d243bb72f6182cd846b58b453df0
#
_cell.length_a   1.000
_cell.length_b   1.000
_cell.length_c   1.000
_cell.angle_alpha   90.00
_cell.angle_beta   90.00
_cell.angle_gamma   90.00
#
_symmetry.space_group_name_H-M   'P 1'
#
loop_
_entity.id
_entity.type
_entity.pdbx_description
1 polymer ?
#
loop_
_entity_poly.entity_id
_entity_poly.type
_entity_poly.pdbx_seq_one_letter_code
_entity_poly.pdbx_strand_id
1 'polypeptide(L)'
;MKKNKSGSIVNISSTAGLFGFPQRTPYAASKWAIIGLTKSLAMELGKYNIRVNAICPGSVKGERMKRVINSKAKLLKTTPNKIQKEFELMTSIRSFVTKEDIASMVVYLLSDQSRNISGQSISIDGNTERMI
;
A
#
# COMPACT_ATOMS: atom_id res chain seq x y z
N MET A 1 -18.83 -3.33 -15.57
CA MET A 1 -18.59 -4.55 -14.78
C MET A 1 -19.88 -5.26 -14.39
N LYS A 2 -20.82 -4.68 -13.62
CA LYS A 2 -22.07 -5.36 -13.18
C LYS A 2 -22.87 -5.97 -14.35
N LYS A 3 -23.10 -5.21 -15.43
CA LYS A 3 -23.83 -5.68 -16.62
C LYS A 3 -23.16 -6.91 -17.25
N ASN A 4 -21.83 -6.93 -17.31
CA ASN A 4 -21.07 -8.01 -17.94
C ASN A 4 -20.73 -9.15 -16.96
N LYS A 5 -21.13 -9.05 -15.70
CA LYS A 5 -20.82 -10.00 -14.62
C LYS A 5 -19.35 -10.42 -14.58
N SER A 6 -18.46 -9.47 -14.73
CA SER A 6 -17.00 -9.68 -14.70
C SER A 6 -16.29 -8.38 -14.39
N GLY A 7 -15.22 -8.47 -13.60
CA GLY A 7 -14.34 -7.35 -13.30
C GLY A 7 -13.37 -7.60 -12.14
N SER A 8 -12.34 -6.77 -12.11
CA SER A 8 -11.40 -6.70 -11.00
C SER A 8 -11.07 -5.24 -10.70
N ILE A 9 -11.12 -4.87 -9.43
CA ILE A 9 -10.81 -3.53 -8.91
C ILE A 9 -9.63 -3.68 -7.96
N VAL A 10 -8.62 -2.86 -8.14
CA VAL A 10 -7.46 -2.77 -7.23
C VAL A 10 -7.37 -1.35 -6.69
N ASN A 11 -7.58 -1.21 -5.40
CA ASN A 11 -7.43 0.06 -4.69
C ASN A 11 -6.02 0.18 -4.13
N ILE A 12 -5.46 1.39 -4.13
CA ILE A 12 -4.12 1.64 -3.57
C ILE A 12 -4.24 2.31 -2.20
N SER A 13 -4.02 1.51 -1.16
CA SER A 13 -3.93 1.99 0.22
C SER A 13 -2.45 2.33 0.58
N SER A 14 -1.97 1.84 1.68
CA SER A 14 -0.61 2.00 2.21
C SER A 14 -0.45 1.09 3.42
N THR A 15 0.79 0.82 3.85
CA THR A 15 1.05 0.27 5.19
C THR A 15 0.47 1.15 6.31
N ALA A 16 0.34 2.46 6.08
CA ALA A 16 -0.38 3.37 7.00
C ALA A 16 -1.89 3.08 7.12
N GLY A 17 -2.46 2.23 6.28
CA GLY A 17 -3.81 1.68 6.42
C GLY A 17 -3.86 0.38 7.24
N LEU A 18 -2.73 -0.13 7.70
CA LEU A 18 -2.59 -1.35 8.50
C LEU A 18 -1.97 -1.08 9.87
N PHE A 19 -1.20 0.00 9.97
CA PHE A 19 -0.49 0.42 11.18
C PHE A 19 -0.91 1.83 11.58
N GLY A 20 -0.78 2.16 12.87
CA GLY A 20 -0.78 3.56 13.30
C GLY A 20 0.41 4.30 12.68
N PHE A 21 0.20 5.57 12.29
CA PHE A 21 1.27 6.39 11.73
C PHE A 21 1.36 7.71 12.49
N PRO A 22 2.25 7.84 13.49
CA PRO A 22 2.41 9.05 14.28
C PRO A 22 2.65 10.29 13.41
N GLN A 23 2.07 11.43 13.80
CA GLN A 23 2.15 12.71 13.09
C GLN A 23 1.56 12.72 11.67
N ARG A 24 0.87 11.64 11.27
CA ARG A 24 0.24 11.46 9.93
C ARG A 24 -1.21 10.98 10.06
N THR A 25 -1.89 11.36 11.14
CA THR A 25 -3.26 10.90 11.46
C THR A 25 -4.25 11.04 10.30
N PRO A 26 -4.38 12.19 9.60
CA PRO A 26 -5.33 12.30 8.49
C PRO A 26 -4.99 11.37 7.32
N TYR A 27 -3.69 11.19 7.04
CA TYR A 27 -3.24 10.26 6.01
C TYR A 27 -3.56 8.81 6.39
N ALA A 28 -3.24 8.40 7.61
CA ALA A 28 -3.57 7.06 8.10
C ALA A 28 -5.08 6.81 8.04
N ALA A 29 -5.91 7.73 8.55
CA ALA A 29 -7.37 7.62 8.48
C ALA A 29 -7.87 7.41 7.04
N SER A 30 -7.37 8.18 6.08
CA SER A 30 -7.73 8.02 4.66
C SER A 30 -7.35 6.66 4.10
N LYS A 31 -6.22 6.07 4.53
CA LYS A 31 -5.74 4.78 4.04
C LYS A 31 -6.47 3.60 4.70
N TRP A 32 -6.87 3.72 5.97
CA TRP A 32 -7.77 2.78 6.62
C TRP A 32 -9.15 2.77 5.95
N ALA A 33 -9.68 3.95 5.58
CA ALA A 33 -10.96 4.07 4.87
C ALA A 33 -10.96 3.29 3.54
N ILE A 34 -9.85 3.30 2.78
CA ILE A 34 -9.71 2.52 1.54
C ILE A 34 -9.82 1.02 1.81
N ILE A 35 -9.29 0.53 2.92
CA ILE A 35 -9.39 -0.89 3.29
C ILE A 35 -10.83 -1.26 3.63
N GLY A 36 -11.51 -0.44 4.43
CA GLY A 36 -12.92 -0.65 4.73
C GLY A 36 -13.79 -0.64 3.47
N LEU A 37 -13.59 0.35 2.59
CA LEU A 37 -14.25 0.43 1.28
C LEU A 37 -13.99 -0.83 0.44
N THR A 38 -12.75 -1.30 0.38
CA THR A 38 -12.37 -2.49 -0.40
C THR A 38 -13.13 -3.74 0.07
N LYS A 39 -13.17 -3.96 1.37
CA LYS A 39 -13.85 -5.11 1.97
C LYS A 39 -15.37 -5.06 1.73
N SER A 40 -15.98 -3.90 1.92
CA SER A 40 -17.42 -3.71 1.69
C SER A 40 -17.79 -3.93 0.22
N LEU A 41 -17.05 -3.32 -0.70
CA LEU A 41 -17.28 -3.51 -2.14
C LEU A 41 -17.05 -4.95 -2.59
N ALA A 42 -16.09 -5.67 -2.01
CA ALA A 42 -15.88 -7.08 -2.31
C ALA A 42 -17.10 -7.93 -1.98
N MET A 43 -17.74 -7.67 -0.82
CA MET A 43 -18.98 -8.34 -0.41
C MET A 43 -20.18 -7.97 -1.31
N GLU A 44 -20.34 -6.69 -1.63
CA GLU A 44 -21.46 -6.20 -2.45
C GLU A 44 -21.38 -6.66 -3.90
N LEU A 45 -20.16 -6.71 -4.46
CA LEU A 45 -19.93 -6.94 -5.89
C LEU A 45 -19.64 -8.39 -6.25
N GLY A 46 -19.34 -9.25 -5.27
CA GLY A 46 -19.00 -10.65 -5.48
C GLY A 46 -20.08 -11.42 -6.25
N LYS A 47 -21.36 -11.17 -5.98
CA LYS A 47 -22.49 -11.75 -6.73
C LYS A 47 -22.52 -11.40 -8.24
N TYR A 48 -21.78 -10.40 -8.64
CA TYR A 48 -21.59 -10.02 -10.04
C TYR A 48 -20.26 -10.51 -10.62
N ASN A 49 -19.58 -11.43 -9.94
CA ASN A 49 -18.24 -11.90 -10.31
C ASN A 49 -17.23 -10.75 -10.48
N ILE A 50 -17.31 -9.76 -9.59
CA ILE A 50 -16.37 -8.64 -9.53
C ILE A 50 -15.56 -8.77 -8.25
N ARG A 51 -14.24 -8.86 -8.39
CA ARG A 51 -13.29 -8.91 -7.30
C ARG A 51 -12.82 -7.51 -6.92
N VAL A 52 -12.59 -7.26 -5.64
CA VAL A 52 -12.08 -5.97 -5.15
C VAL A 52 -11.00 -6.24 -4.12
N ASN A 53 -9.79 -5.76 -4.37
CA ASN A 53 -8.65 -5.92 -3.47
C ASN A 53 -7.96 -4.58 -3.23
N ALA A 54 -7.23 -4.46 -2.14
CA ALA A 54 -6.35 -3.33 -1.87
C ALA A 54 -4.89 -3.77 -1.88
N ILE A 55 -4.02 -2.93 -2.41
CA ILE A 55 -2.58 -3.03 -2.24
C ILE A 55 -2.15 -2.01 -1.20
N CYS A 56 -1.29 -2.42 -0.29
CA CYS A 56 -0.73 -1.62 0.79
C CYS A 56 0.79 -1.47 0.63
N PRO A 57 1.25 -0.53 -0.24
CA PRO A 57 2.68 -0.30 -0.42
C PRO A 57 3.34 0.21 0.85
N GLY A 58 4.58 -0.21 1.06
CA GLY A 58 5.51 0.39 2.01
C GLY A 58 6.19 1.64 1.45
N SER A 59 7.45 1.84 1.83
CA SER A 59 8.28 2.92 1.32
C SER A 59 8.72 2.63 -0.11
N VAL A 60 8.10 3.32 -1.08
CA VAL A 60 8.38 3.12 -2.51
C VAL A 60 9.51 4.05 -2.96
N LYS A 61 10.56 3.48 -3.56
CA LYS A 61 11.69 4.22 -4.12
C LYS A 61 11.24 5.18 -5.23
N GLY A 62 11.63 6.45 -5.15
CA GLY A 62 11.28 7.46 -6.15
C GLY A 62 11.38 8.89 -5.63
N GLU A 63 11.08 9.87 -6.49
CA GLU A 63 11.22 11.29 -6.18
C GLU A 63 10.38 11.76 -4.98
N ARG A 64 9.18 11.19 -4.81
CA ARG A 64 8.35 11.48 -3.63
C ARG A 64 9.06 11.07 -2.34
N MET A 65 9.66 9.88 -2.31
CA MET A 65 10.36 9.37 -1.13
C MET A 65 11.62 10.18 -0.84
N LYS A 66 12.36 10.58 -1.86
CA LYS A 66 13.51 11.50 -1.70
C LYS A 66 13.09 12.81 -1.05
N ARG A 67 11.95 13.40 -1.48
CA ARG A 67 11.43 14.63 -0.85
C ARG A 67 11.05 14.41 0.62
N VAL A 68 10.42 13.29 0.94
CA VAL A 68 10.06 12.93 2.34
C VAL A 68 11.33 12.81 3.20
N ILE A 69 12.34 12.09 2.71
CA ILE A 69 13.62 11.90 3.40
C ILE A 69 14.31 13.26 3.64
N ASN A 70 14.41 14.09 2.61
CA ASN A 70 15.05 15.40 2.71
C ASN A 70 14.32 16.34 3.70
N SER A 71 12.99 16.36 3.65
CA SER A 71 12.18 17.17 4.56
C SER A 71 12.33 16.71 6.02
N LYS A 72 12.32 15.40 6.25
CA LYS A 72 12.51 14.84 7.60
C LYS A 72 13.92 15.10 8.11
N ALA A 73 14.94 14.95 7.26
CA ALA A 73 16.33 15.25 7.61
C ALA A 73 16.51 16.71 8.04
N LYS A 74 15.91 17.65 7.28
CA LYS A 74 15.93 19.08 7.62
C LYS A 74 15.22 19.35 8.96
N LEU A 75 14.05 18.78 9.17
CA LEU A 75 13.27 18.94 10.40
C LEU A 75 14.04 18.42 11.64
N LEU A 76 14.68 17.27 11.51
CA LEU A 76 15.41 16.61 12.60
C LEU A 76 16.89 17.05 12.68
N LYS A 77 17.31 18.02 11.87
CA LYS A 77 18.70 18.54 11.82
C LYS A 77 19.73 17.41 11.66
N THR A 78 19.46 16.48 10.74
CA THR A 78 20.30 15.31 10.45
C THR A 78 20.54 15.17 8.95
N THR A 79 21.22 14.09 8.52
CA THR A 79 21.53 13.84 7.11
C THR A 79 20.43 13.02 6.42
N PRO A 80 20.18 13.23 5.11
CA PRO A 80 19.27 12.38 4.33
C PRO A 80 19.62 10.89 4.38
N ASN A 81 20.91 10.55 4.35
CA ASN A 81 21.37 9.16 4.42
C ASN A 81 20.98 8.48 5.73
N LYS A 82 21.05 9.19 6.85
CA LYS A 82 20.60 8.65 8.14
C LYS A 82 19.11 8.39 8.15
N ILE A 83 18.32 9.32 7.64
CA ILE A 83 16.86 9.14 7.51
C ILE A 83 16.51 8.00 6.57
N GLN A 84 17.20 7.90 5.42
CA GLN A 84 16.98 6.79 4.49
C GLN A 84 17.22 5.44 5.18
N LYS A 85 18.33 5.32 5.91
CA LYS A 85 18.66 4.09 6.65
C LYS A 85 17.62 3.75 7.72
N GLU A 86 17.06 4.76 8.40
CA GLU A 86 15.97 4.56 9.34
C GLU A 86 14.72 3.97 8.66
N PHE A 87 14.36 4.48 7.47
CA PHE A 87 13.25 3.92 6.69
C PHE A 87 13.52 2.48 6.22
N GLU A 88 14.73 2.18 5.78
CA GLU A 88 15.13 0.81 5.42
C GLU A 88 15.04 -0.14 6.62
N LEU A 89 15.45 0.31 7.80
CA LEU A 89 15.40 -0.45 9.05
C LEU A 89 13.97 -0.65 9.61
N MET A 90 12.95 -0.03 9.02
CA MET A 90 11.55 -0.28 9.38
C MET A 90 11.02 -1.61 8.85
N THR A 91 11.69 -2.21 7.90
CA THR A 91 11.25 -3.43 7.23
C THR A 91 12.23 -4.58 7.41
N SER A 92 11.74 -5.81 7.44
CA SER A 92 12.60 -6.99 7.60
C SER A 92 13.57 -7.17 6.42
N ILE A 93 13.13 -6.83 5.19
CA ILE A 93 13.97 -6.93 3.98
C ILE A 93 15.03 -5.83 3.91
N ARG A 94 14.93 -4.77 4.74
CA ARG A 94 15.88 -3.65 4.81
C ARG A 94 16.06 -2.89 3.49
N SER A 95 15.02 -2.80 2.69
CA SER A 95 15.05 -2.11 1.40
C SER A 95 13.74 -1.39 1.10
N PHE A 96 13.79 -0.43 0.19
CA PHE A 96 12.61 0.16 -0.40
C PHE A 96 11.99 -0.73 -1.46
N VAL A 97 10.68 -0.68 -1.55
CA VAL A 97 9.90 -1.31 -2.63
C VAL A 97 10.07 -0.50 -3.91
N THR A 98 10.04 -1.15 -5.05
CA THR A 98 10.04 -0.48 -6.35
C THR A 98 8.62 -0.28 -6.88
N LYS A 99 8.45 0.61 -7.86
CA LYS A 99 7.17 0.76 -8.56
C LYS A 99 6.82 -0.49 -9.39
N GLU A 100 7.83 -1.21 -9.85
CA GLU A 100 7.71 -2.46 -10.59
C GLU A 100 7.13 -3.58 -9.70
N ASP A 101 7.54 -3.66 -8.42
CA ASP A 101 6.98 -4.60 -7.45
C ASP A 101 5.48 -4.38 -7.28
N ILE A 102 5.07 -3.10 -7.14
CA ILE A 102 3.66 -2.73 -7.03
C ILE A 102 2.91 -3.08 -8.33
N ALA A 103 3.44 -2.70 -9.48
CA ALA A 103 2.80 -2.93 -10.78
C ALA A 103 2.59 -4.43 -11.06
N SER A 104 3.56 -5.27 -10.73
CA SER A 104 3.47 -6.73 -10.90
C SER A 104 2.30 -7.32 -10.12
N MET A 105 2.11 -6.90 -8.86
CA MET A 105 0.96 -7.34 -8.06
C MET A 105 -0.37 -6.81 -8.60
N VAL A 106 -0.41 -5.56 -9.08
CA VAL A 106 -1.62 -5.01 -9.73
C VAL A 106 -2.00 -5.87 -10.93
N VAL A 107 -1.06 -6.17 -11.81
CA VAL A 107 -1.30 -7.02 -13.00
C VAL A 107 -1.80 -8.41 -12.58
N TYR A 108 -1.17 -9.03 -11.58
CA TYR A 108 -1.63 -10.32 -11.05
C TYR A 108 -3.07 -10.26 -10.53
N LEU A 109 -3.41 -9.25 -9.73
CA LEU A 109 -4.76 -9.09 -9.16
C LEU A 109 -5.82 -8.75 -10.21
N LEU A 110 -5.43 -8.15 -11.34
CA LEU A 110 -6.34 -7.87 -12.44
C LEU A 110 -6.54 -9.09 -13.37
N SER A 111 -5.66 -10.09 -13.31
CA SER A 111 -5.70 -11.29 -14.15
C SER A 111 -6.61 -12.39 -13.56
N ASP A 112 -6.94 -13.38 -14.38
CA ASP A 112 -7.71 -14.56 -13.97
C ASP A 112 -6.95 -15.50 -13.04
N GLN A 113 -5.63 -15.35 -12.92
CA GLN A 113 -4.81 -16.13 -11.99
C GLN A 113 -5.19 -15.86 -10.53
N SER A 114 -5.77 -14.70 -10.25
CA SER A 114 -6.25 -14.31 -8.92
C SER A 114 -7.77 -14.43 -8.75
N ARG A 115 -8.43 -15.29 -9.54
CA ARG A 115 -9.90 -15.43 -9.58
C ARG A 115 -10.58 -15.67 -8.23
N ASN A 116 -9.89 -16.25 -7.27
CA ASN A 116 -10.39 -16.51 -5.92
C ASN A 116 -9.85 -15.55 -4.86
N ILE A 117 -9.20 -14.43 -5.27
CA ILE A 117 -8.69 -13.41 -4.37
C ILE A 117 -9.60 -12.18 -4.44
N SER A 118 -10.36 -11.93 -3.37
CA SER A 118 -11.24 -10.76 -3.22
C SER A 118 -11.34 -10.35 -1.76
N GLY A 119 -11.52 -9.06 -1.49
CA GLY A 119 -11.61 -8.49 -0.15
C GLY A 119 -10.27 -8.44 0.61
N GLN A 120 -9.15 -8.68 -0.07
CA GLN A 120 -7.85 -8.75 0.56
C GLN A 120 -7.14 -7.39 0.59
N SER A 121 -6.32 -7.19 1.63
CA SER A 121 -5.40 -6.07 1.77
C SER A 121 -3.98 -6.64 1.74
N ILE A 122 -3.30 -6.49 0.61
CA ILE A 122 -2.03 -7.17 0.33
C ILE A 122 -0.89 -6.16 0.50
N SER A 123 -0.01 -6.43 1.44
CA SER A 123 1.19 -5.63 1.65
C SER A 123 2.26 -5.93 0.61
N ILE A 124 2.88 -4.87 0.09
CA ILE A 124 4.10 -4.92 -0.71
C ILE A 124 5.05 -3.91 -0.07
N ASP A 125 5.74 -4.34 0.97
CA ASP A 125 6.39 -3.44 1.90
C ASP A 125 7.70 -3.98 2.50
N GLY A 126 8.09 -5.19 2.14
CA GLY A 126 9.27 -5.84 2.71
C GLY A 126 9.09 -6.27 4.18
N ASN A 127 7.84 -6.50 4.59
CA ASN A 127 7.42 -6.77 5.97
C ASN A 127 7.74 -5.61 6.91
N THR A 128 6.88 -4.61 6.92
CA THR A 128 6.98 -3.46 7.84
C THR A 128 6.82 -3.94 9.30
N GLU A 129 7.82 -3.71 10.11
CA GLU A 129 7.85 -4.08 11.54
C GLU A 129 7.35 -2.93 12.44
N ARG A 130 7.52 -1.68 11.99
CA ARG A 130 7.12 -0.47 12.71
C ARG A 130 6.96 0.72 11.76
N MET A 131 6.26 1.75 12.23
CA MET A 131 6.13 3.05 11.56
C MET A 131 6.83 4.13 12.40
N ILE A 132 7.55 5.06 11.76
CA ILE A 132 8.29 6.16 12.39
C ILE A 132 7.90 7.51 11.82
#